data_5976494c68067b1a42f7913814ba5add
#
_entry.id   5976494c68067b1a42f7913814ba5add
#
_cell.length_a   1.000
_cell.length_b   1.000
_cell.length_c   1.000
_cell.angle_alpha   90.00
_cell.angle_beta   90.00
_cell.angle_gamma   90.00
#
_symmetry.space_group_name_H-M   'P 1'
#
loop_
_entity.id
_entity.type
_entity.pdbx_description
1 polymer ?
#
loop_
_entity_poly.entity_id
_entity_poly.type
_entity_poly.pdbx_seq_one_letter_code
_entity_poly.pdbx_strand_id
1 'polypeptide(L)'
;MNKVGEPQLILDAVNHMKQLMNDKILPGIALCAVDTLNFVLDNTKATVHHELSDELRGTITHLIKAYPSSLTLKCSCDLYMHFINQTTLANDFSVVLSNIRHSGRVLQNRLHQCRDKIVDNCASFIRPSITILTHGLSMVVCGILLSHKDTQFKLIVTEGRPYNYGEEVINYLKENGAKFEIELICDTAVAYKMKEVDFVLIGSQVLVKTGGSVNSVGTYNIAIIAKHFNVPVYVAVECFKFSDSYPIEQEDVNLTLIDNPTKKILYDYTPPEMISLIFSDLSVFTPSAVADELIKLYGG
;
A
#
# COMPACT_ATOMS: atom_id res chain seq x y z
N MET A 1 26.15 -31.06 7.19
CA MET A 1 25.90 -29.93 6.28
C MET A 1 26.22 -28.67 7.07
N ASN A 2 27.35 -28.05 6.78
CA ASN A 2 27.78 -26.83 7.42
C ASN A 2 26.75 -25.71 7.06
N LYS A 3 26.11 -25.11 8.06
CA LYS A 3 25.38 -23.85 7.89
C LYS A 3 26.42 -22.80 7.48
N VAL A 4 26.49 -22.47 6.21
CA VAL A 4 27.17 -21.27 5.75
C VAL A 4 26.46 -20.11 6.48
N GLY A 5 27.20 -19.37 7.27
CA GLY A 5 26.65 -18.22 8.02
C GLY A 5 26.00 -17.24 7.01
N GLU A 6 24.84 -16.73 7.38
CA GLU A 6 24.16 -15.70 6.56
C GLU A 6 25.13 -14.54 6.30
N PRO A 7 25.15 -13.96 5.08
CA PRO A 7 26.02 -12.83 4.77
C PRO A 7 25.74 -11.67 5.72
N GLN A 8 26.78 -11.10 6.32
CA GLN A 8 26.67 -10.01 7.30
C GLN A 8 25.83 -8.83 6.78
N LEU A 9 25.97 -8.51 5.49
CA LEU A 9 25.22 -7.41 4.84
C LEU A 9 23.69 -7.61 4.94
N ILE A 10 23.18 -8.85 4.81
CA ILE A 10 21.76 -9.15 4.94
C ILE A 10 21.29 -8.91 6.37
N LEU A 11 22.05 -9.31 7.36
CA LEU A 11 21.72 -9.08 8.77
C LEU A 11 21.72 -7.58 9.11
N ASP A 12 22.69 -6.83 8.58
CA ASP A 12 22.79 -5.38 8.76
C ASP A 12 21.59 -4.67 8.09
N ALA A 13 21.17 -5.11 6.91
CA ALA A 13 19.99 -4.61 6.22
C ALA A 13 18.69 -4.86 7.01
N VAL A 14 18.51 -6.07 7.56
CA VAL A 14 17.34 -6.37 8.42
C VAL A 14 17.33 -5.51 9.67
N ASN A 15 18.48 -5.25 10.27
CA ASN A 15 18.59 -4.35 11.43
C ASN A 15 18.30 -2.91 11.04
N HIS A 16 18.77 -2.44 9.89
CA HIS A 16 18.44 -1.13 9.33
C HIS A 16 16.93 -0.96 9.16
N MET A 17 16.23 -1.95 8.55
CA MET A 17 14.76 -1.96 8.45
C MET A 17 14.07 -1.82 9.79
N LYS A 18 14.53 -2.57 10.82
CA LYS A 18 13.96 -2.49 12.17
C LYS A 18 14.15 -1.11 12.80
N GLN A 19 15.29 -0.47 12.59
CA GLN A 19 15.55 0.90 13.07
C GLN A 19 14.57 1.88 12.40
N LEU A 20 14.46 1.81 11.08
CA LEU A 20 13.53 2.62 10.32
C LEU A 20 12.09 2.44 10.80
N MET A 21 11.63 1.22 11.05
CA MET A 21 10.26 0.92 11.52
C MET A 21 9.99 1.38 12.96
N ASN A 22 11.03 1.55 13.79
CA ASN A 22 10.89 2.07 15.15
C ASN A 22 10.86 3.60 15.23
N ASP A 23 11.25 4.28 14.18
CA ASP A 23 11.26 5.73 14.11
C ASP A 23 9.83 6.25 13.81
N LYS A 24 9.21 6.95 14.78
CA LYS A 24 7.80 7.37 14.74
C LYS A 24 7.46 8.38 13.60
N ILE A 25 8.46 8.86 12.89
CA ILE A 25 8.31 9.86 11.81
C ILE A 25 8.08 9.19 10.44
N LEU A 26 8.02 7.85 10.38
CA LEU A 26 8.23 7.13 9.13
C LEU A 26 7.04 6.95 8.20
N PRO A 27 7.37 6.95 6.92
CA PRO A 27 6.43 7.01 5.80
C PRO A 27 5.77 5.66 5.43
N GLY A 28 5.88 4.63 6.25
CA GLY A 28 5.28 3.33 6.01
C GLY A 28 6.26 2.25 5.52
N ILE A 29 5.86 0.99 5.66
CA ILE A 29 6.72 -0.19 5.44
C ILE A 29 7.34 -0.27 4.03
N ALA A 30 6.65 0.25 3.01
CA ALA A 30 7.16 0.27 1.63
C ALA A 30 8.40 1.15 1.47
N LEU A 31 8.38 2.36 2.06
CA LEU A 31 9.54 3.26 2.01
C LEU A 31 10.70 2.70 2.82
N CYS A 32 10.43 2.12 4.00
CA CYS A 32 11.46 1.45 4.78
C CYS A 32 12.10 0.30 4.00
N ALA A 33 11.30 -0.46 3.23
CA ALA A 33 11.82 -1.54 2.39
C ALA A 33 12.73 -1.02 1.28
N VAL A 34 12.28 0.00 0.54
CA VAL A 34 13.07 0.61 -0.54
C VAL A 34 14.36 1.23 0.00
N ASP A 35 14.29 1.91 1.15
CA ASP A 35 15.46 2.48 1.81
C ASP A 35 16.46 1.40 2.26
N THR A 36 15.94 0.29 2.80
CA THR A 36 16.75 -0.87 3.17
C THR A 36 17.43 -1.52 1.95
N LEU A 37 16.74 -1.63 0.82
CA LEU A 37 17.33 -2.17 -0.40
C LEU A 37 18.37 -1.21 -1.01
N ASN A 38 18.17 0.11 -0.91
CA ASN A 38 19.18 1.10 -1.26
C ASN A 38 20.39 1.01 -0.33
N PHE A 39 20.20 0.76 0.98
CA PHE A 39 21.30 0.50 1.91
C PHE A 39 22.14 -0.71 1.47
N VAL A 40 21.51 -1.80 0.99
CA VAL A 40 22.25 -2.95 0.43
C VAL A 40 23.06 -2.52 -0.78
N LEU A 41 22.49 -1.75 -1.72
CA LEU A 41 23.21 -1.24 -2.90
C LEU A 41 24.41 -0.37 -2.53
N ASP A 42 24.30 0.45 -1.49
CA ASP A 42 25.36 1.35 -1.09
C ASP A 42 26.50 0.62 -0.37
N ASN A 43 26.23 -0.51 0.28
CA ASN A 43 27.19 -1.30 1.07
C ASN A 43 27.63 -2.61 0.42
N THR A 44 27.14 -2.95 -0.77
CA THR A 44 27.52 -4.18 -1.48
C THR A 44 28.99 -4.19 -1.84
N LYS A 45 29.58 -5.39 -1.78
CA LYS A 45 30.93 -5.70 -2.29
C LYS A 45 30.87 -6.59 -3.54
N ALA A 46 29.69 -6.79 -4.10
CA ALA A 46 29.50 -7.56 -5.32
C ALA A 46 30.34 -6.98 -6.47
N THR A 47 30.93 -7.87 -7.25
CA THR A 47 31.77 -7.55 -8.42
C THR A 47 31.08 -7.90 -9.72
N VAL A 48 30.00 -8.67 -9.65
CA VAL A 48 29.17 -9.12 -10.78
C VAL A 48 27.68 -9.02 -10.45
N HIS A 49 26.87 -8.93 -11.50
CA HIS A 49 25.41 -8.77 -11.40
C HIS A 49 24.72 -9.88 -10.59
N HIS A 50 25.15 -11.14 -10.75
CA HIS A 50 24.56 -12.28 -10.04
C HIS A 50 24.71 -12.16 -8.52
N GLU A 51 25.91 -11.80 -8.06
CA GLU A 51 26.18 -11.59 -6.62
C GLU A 51 25.26 -10.52 -6.02
N LEU A 52 25.11 -9.37 -6.72
CA LEU A 52 24.23 -8.31 -6.29
C LEU A 52 22.75 -8.76 -6.25
N SER A 53 22.31 -9.48 -7.26
CA SER A 53 20.95 -10.02 -7.32
C SER A 53 20.68 -10.98 -6.17
N ASP A 54 21.65 -11.82 -5.80
CA ASP A 54 21.53 -12.76 -4.68
C ASP A 54 21.49 -12.04 -3.33
N GLU A 55 22.30 -10.98 -3.13
CA GLU A 55 22.27 -10.15 -1.93
C GLU A 55 20.89 -9.47 -1.76
N LEU A 56 20.34 -8.89 -2.83
CA LEU A 56 19.03 -8.25 -2.80
C LEU A 56 17.91 -9.26 -2.55
N ARG A 57 17.88 -10.40 -3.27
CA ARG A 57 16.88 -11.46 -3.08
C ARG A 57 16.97 -12.10 -1.70
N GLY A 58 18.18 -12.30 -1.19
CA GLY A 58 18.41 -12.77 0.16
C GLY A 58 17.85 -11.80 1.19
N THR A 59 18.13 -10.51 1.04
CA THR A 59 17.56 -9.45 1.91
C THR A 59 16.03 -9.46 1.86
N ILE A 60 15.41 -9.43 0.68
CA ILE A 60 13.96 -9.48 0.49
C ILE A 60 13.34 -10.69 1.20
N THR A 61 13.96 -11.87 1.04
CA THR A 61 13.50 -13.10 1.69
C THR A 61 13.47 -12.96 3.22
N HIS A 62 14.48 -12.32 3.80
CA HIS A 62 14.55 -12.09 5.25
C HIS A 62 13.55 -11.03 5.72
N LEU A 63 13.35 -9.96 4.93
CA LEU A 63 12.33 -8.94 5.22
C LEU A 63 10.92 -9.55 5.21
N ILE A 64 10.58 -10.36 4.21
CA ILE A 64 9.28 -11.04 4.12
C ILE A 64 9.08 -12.00 5.30
N LYS A 65 10.13 -12.74 5.72
CA LYS A 65 10.07 -13.59 6.92
C LYS A 65 9.88 -12.81 8.21
N ALA A 66 10.45 -11.61 8.29
CA ALA A 66 10.29 -10.75 9.47
C ALA A 66 8.89 -10.10 9.56
N TYR A 67 8.25 -9.86 8.42
CA TYR A 67 6.94 -9.20 8.31
C TYR A 67 5.98 -10.00 7.40
N PRO A 68 5.64 -11.25 7.73
CA PRO A 68 4.95 -12.19 6.83
C PRO A 68 3.53 -11.76 6.44
N SER A 69 2.88 -10.93 7.25
CA SER A 69 1.52 -10.44 6.99
C SER A 69 1.48 -9.15 6.17
N SER A 70 2.63 -8.60 5.77
CA SER A 70 2.68 -7.34 5.03
C SER A 70 2.66 -7.54 3.52
N LEU A 71 1.49 -7.41 2.94
CA LEU A 71 1.29 -7.44 1.49
C LEU A 71 2.02 -6.28 0.79
N THR A 72 1.93 -5.10 1.37
CA THR A 72 2.59 -3.89 0.87
C THR A 72 4.12 -4.06 0.79
N LEU A 73 4.75 -4.73 1.76
CA LEU A 73 6.17 -5.02 1.73
C LEU A 73 6.54 -5.86 0.51
N LYS A 74 5.80 -6.94 0.27
CA LYS A 74 6.04 -7.83 -0.87
C LYS A 74 5.95 -7.06 -2.19
N CYS A 75 4.85 -6.33 -2.41
CA CYS A 75 4.64 -5.56 -3.64
C CYS A 75 5.75 -4.50 -3.86
N SER A 76 6.16 -3.80 -2.80
CA SER A 76 7.23 -2.79 -2.92
C SER A 76 8.59 -3.41 -3.24
N CYS A 77 8.90 -4.58 -2.70
CA CYS A 77 10.11 -5.32 -3.04
C CYS A 77 10.08 -5.83 -4.50
N ASP A 78 8.94 -6.34 -4.97
CA ASP A 78 8.77 -6.80 -6.34
C ASP A 78 8.94 -5.64 -7.33
N LEU A 79 8.33 -4.49 -7.05
CA LEU A 79 8.49 -3.27 -7.83
C LEU A 79 9.95 -2.80 -7.86
N TYR A 80 10.64 -2.81 -6.70
CA TYR A 80 12.05 -2.44 -6.61
C TYR A 80 12.92 -3.34 -7.49
N MET A 81 12.75 -4.66 -7.38
CA MET A 81 13.50 -5.61 -8.21
C MET A 81 13.24 -5.44 -9.70
N HIS A 82 11.99 -5.12 -10.06
CA HIS A 82 11.64 -4.83 -11.44
C HIS A 82 12.38 -3.59 -11.96
N PHE A 83 12.36 -2.49 -11.23
CA PHE A 83 13.06 -1.24 -11.58
C PHE A 83 14.56 -1.44 -11.77
N ILE A 84 15.18 -2.24 -10.91
CA ILE A 84 16.61 -2.54 -10.98
C ILE A 84 16.95 -3.41 -12.18
N ASN A 85 16.15 -4.42 -12.46
CA ASN A 85 16.40 -5.34 -13.59
C ASN A 85 16.30 -4.65 -14.95
N GLN A 86 15.54 -3.57 -15.09
CA GLN A 86 15.47 -2.79 -16.33
C GLN A 86 16.75 -1.99 -16.62
N THR A 87 17.59 -1.77 -15.63
CA THR A 87 18.75 -0.85 -15.71
C THR A 87 20.04 -1.55 -16.18
N THR A 88 20.02 -2.84 -16.55
CA THR A 88 21.20 -3.71 -16.66
C THR A 88 21.88 -3.76 -18.03
N LEU A 89 21.73 -2.76 -18.90
CA LEU A 89 22.18 -2.81 -20.30
C LEU A 89 23.65 -2.40 -20.58
N ALA A 90 24.50 -2.23 -19.56
CA ALA A 90 25.90 -1.84 -19.76
C ALA A 90 26.84 -3.05 -19.61
N ASN A 91 27.95 -3.06 -20.37
CA ASN A 91 28.96 -4.13 -20.32
C ASN A 91 29.88 -4.05 -19.10
N ASP A 92 29.97 -2.91 -18.44
CA ASP A 92 30.81 -2.71 -17.24
C ASP A 92 29.93 -2.71 -15.99
N PHE A 93 30.21 -3.60 -15.06
CA PHE A 93 29.45 -3.74 -13.82
C PHE A 93 29.49 -2.49 -12.94
N SER A 94 30.57 -1.72 -12.95
CA SER A 94 30.68 -0.47 -12.19
C SER A 94 29.65 0.58 -12.67
N VAL A 95 29.45 0.66 -13.99
CA VAL A 95 28.44 1.51 -14.63
C VAL A 95 27.03 1.01 -14.32
N VAL A 96 26.82 -0.32 -14.42
CA VAL A 96 25.55 -0.95 -14.04
C VAL A 96 25.18 -0.64 -12.59
N LEU A 97 26.10 -0.83 -11.66
CA LEU A 97 25.89 -0.57 -10.23
C LEU A 97 25.56 0.91 -9.97
N SER A 98 26.25 1.83 -10.65
CA SER A 98 25.95 3.27 -10.56
C SER A 98 24.54 3.60 -11.04
N ASN A 99 24.13 3.01 -12.18
CA ASN A 99 22.78 3.19 -12.74
C ASN A 99 21.70 2.62 -11.82
N ILE A 100 21.95 1.44 -11.25
CA ILE A 100 21.05 0.78 -10.29
C ILE A 100 20.86 1.64 -9.03
N ARG A 101 21.95 2.19 -8.47
CA ARG A 101 21.89 3.13 -7.33
C ARG A 101 21.08 4.37 -7.66
N HIS A 102 21.26 4.92 -8.85
CA HIS A 102 20.47 6.07 -9.31
C HIS A 102 18.99 5.71 -9.39
N SER A 103 18.63 4.60 -10.03
CA SER A 103 17.25 4.12 -10.15
C SER A 103 16.60 3.86 -8.78
N GLY A 104 17.31 3.25 -7.84
CA GLY A 104 16.83 3.05 -6.48
C GLY A 104 16.49 4.36 -5.76
N ARG A 105 17.32 5.40 -5.90
CA ARG A 105 17.07 6.74 -5.33
C ARG A 105 15.91 7.45 -6.04
N VAL A 106 15.78 7.31 -7.35
CA VAL A 106 14.63 7.84 -8.12
C VAL A 106 13.33 7.22 -7.62
N LEU A 107 13.30 5.89 -7.44
CA LEU A 107 12.14 5.20 -6.90
C LEU A 107 11.81 5.67 -5.48
N GLN A 108 12.80 5.80 -4.60
CA GLN A 108 12.61 6.31 -3.24
C GLN A 108 11.98 7.71 -3.24
N ASN A 109 12.49 8.64 -4.04
CA ASN A 109 11.94 9.99 -4.17
C ASN A 109 10.49 9.96 -4.70
N ARG A 110 10.20 9.10 -5.67
CA ARG A 110 8.84 8.91 -6.18
C ARG A 110 7.88 8.44 -5.09
N LEU A 111 8.29 7.48 -4.27
CA LEU A 111 7.50 6.95 -3.16
C LEU A 111 7.20 8.03 -2.10
N HIS A 112 8.13 8.93 -1.83
CA HIS A 112 7.88 10.07 -0.94
C HIS A 112 6.79 11.02 -1.45
N GLN A 113 6.68 11.19 -2.76
CA GLN A 113 5.72 12.11 -3.39
C GLN A 113 4.36 11.47 -3.71
N CYS A 114 4.24 10.12 -3.63
CA CYS A 114 3.02 9.42 -4.01
C CYS A 114 1.78 9.95 -3.28
N ARG A 115 1.86 10.15 -1.97
CA ARG A 115 0.71 10.55 -1.15
C ARG A 115 0.21 11.93 -1.50
N ASP A 116 1.11 12.89 -1.69
CA ASP A 116 0.75 14.27 -2.05
C ASP A 116 0.02 14.30 -3.40
N LYS A 117 0.51 13.54 -4.38
CA LYS A 117 -0.15 13.41 -5.69
C LYS A 117 -1.54 12.79 -5.60
N ILE A 118 -1.73 11.79 -4.73
CA ILE A 118 -3.05 11.18 -4.53
C ILE A 118 -3.99 12.18 -3.86
N VAL A 119 -3.50 12.95 -2.89
CA VAL A 119 -4.26 14.02 -2.24
C VAL A 119 -4.74 15.04 -3.29
N ASP A 120 -3.86 15.50 -4.15
CA ASP A 120 -4.20 16.44 -5.23
C ASP A 120 -5.23 15.86 -6.20
N ASN A 121 -5.08 14.60 -6.60
CA ASN A 121 -6.01 13.89 -7.48
C ASN A 121 -7.40 13.70 -6.87
N CYS A 122 -7.50 13.61 -5.54
CA CYS A 122 -8.76 13.42 -4.82
C CYS A 122 -9.42 14.75 -4.41
N ALA A 123 -8.70 15.87 -4.44
CA ALA A 123 -9.13 17.13 -3.85
C ALA A 123 -10.52 17.61 -4.29
N SER A 124 -10.88 17.46 -5.57
CA SER A 124 -12.18 17.92 -6.11
C SER A 124 -13.38 17.09 -5.66
N PHE A 125 -13.17 15.93 -5.06
CA PHE A 125 -14.23 15.02 -4.62
C PHE A 125 -14.75 15.34 -3.21
N ILE A 126 -13.92 15.97 -2.37
CA ILE A 126 -14.33 16.37 -1.01
C ILE A 126 -14.88 17.80 -1.05
N ARG A 127 -16.17 17.92 -0.76
CA ARG A 127 -16.92 19.19 -0.78
C ARG A 127 -17.63 19.40 0.55
N PRO A 128 -18.06 20.63 0.85
CA PRO A 128 -18.91 20.91 2.01
C PRO A 128 -20.20 20.09 2.00
N SER A 129 -20.66 19.71 3.18
CA SER A 129 -21.94 19.06 3.45
C SER A 129 -22.10 17.64 2.91
N ILE A 130 -21.02 16.97 2.46
CA ILE A 130 -21.04 15.55 2.11
C ILE A 130 -20.80 14.67 3.32
N THR A 131 -21.21 13.41 3.21
CA THR A 131 -20.93 12.36 4.19
C THR A 131 -20.05 11.28 3.54
N ILE A 132 -18.88 11.05 4.13
CA ILE A 132 -17.91 10.05 3.68
C ILE A 132 -17.89 8.91 4.68
N LEU A 133 -17.89 7.66 4.20
CA LEU A 133 -17.64 6.49 5.05
C LEU A 133 -16.23 5.96 4.75
N THR A 134 -15.47 5.66 5.81
CA THR A 134 -14.15 5.01 5.70
C THR A 134 -14.03 3.79 6.61
N HIS A 135 -13.12 2.88 6.24
CA HIS A 135 -12.84 1.65 6.97
C HIS A 135 -11.35 1.31 6.94
N GLY A 136 -10.85 0.82 8.08
CA GLY A 136 -9.45 0.46 8.24
C GLY A 136 -8.51 1.67 8.36
N LEU A 137 -7.24 1.41 8.66
CA LEU A 137 -6.22 2.45 8.81
C LEU A 137 -5.46 2.64 7.49
N SER A 138 -5.66 3.78 6.85
CA SER A 138 -4.93 4.16 5.65
C SER A 138 -4.37 5.58 5.77
N MET A 139 -3.05 5.70 5.75
CA MET A 139 -2.37 7.01 5.83
C MET A 139 -2.64 7.87 4.60
N VAL A 140 -2.92 7.26 3.44
CA VAL A 140 -3.34 7.99 2.23
C VAL A 140 -4.71 8.60 2.43
N VAL A 141 -5.68 7.81 2.93
CA VAL A 141 -7.03 8.32 3.23
C VAL A 141 -6.97 9.42 4.30
N CYS A 142 -6.19 9.23 5.37
CA CYS A 142 -5.98 10.26 6.38
C CYS A 142 -5.40 11.55 5.78
N GLY A 143 -4.41 11.43 4.87
CA GLY A 143 -3.82 12.58 4.16
C GLY A 143 -4.86 13.34 3.32
N ILE A 144 -5.70 12.62 2.56
CA ILE A 144 -6.80 13.19 1.77
C ILE A 144 -7.78 13.94 2.67
N LEU A 145 -8.19 13.35 3.79
CA LEU A 145 -9.13 13.98 4.73
C LEU A 145 -8.51 15.21 5.40
N LEU A 146 -7.23 15.13 5.79
CA LEU A 146 -6.51 16.24 6.44
C LEU A 146 -6.21 17.41 5.49
N SER A 147 -6.07 17.19 4.19
CA SER A 147 -5.95 18.28 3.22
C SER A 147 -7.21 19.13 3.16
N HIS A 148 -8.35 18.59 3.65
CA HIS A 148 -9.65 19.25 3.76
C HIS A 148 -10.07 19.49 5.22
N LYS A 149 -9.13 19.57 6.16
CA LYS A 149 -9.38 19.67 7.60
C LYS A 149 -10.27 20.84 8.04
N ASP A 150 -10.31 21.91 7.25
CA ASP A 150 -11.12 23.10 7.50
C ASP A 150 -12.48 23.07 6.75
N THR A 151 -12.71 22.06 5.90
CA THR A 151 -13.97 21.89 5.16
C THR A 151 -15.01 21.21 6.05
N GLN A 152 -16.23 21.72 6.07
CA GLN A 152 -17.31 21.14 6.87
C GLN A 152 -17.99 20.00 6.10
N PHE A 153 -17.65 18.77 6.44
CA PHE A 153 -18.28 17.52 5.97
C PHE A 153 -18.41 16.55 7.14
N LYS A 154 -19.13 15.45 6.95
CA LYS A 154 -19.25 14.38 7.94
C LYS A 154 -18.42 13.18 7.54
N LEU A 155 -17.62 12.67 8.47
CA LEU A 155 -16.88 11.43 8.32
C LEU A 155 -17.47 10.33 9.21
N ILE A 156 -17.92 9.24 8.63
CA ILE A 156 -18.30 8.02 9.34
C ILE A 156 -17.13 7.05 9.28
N VAL A 157 -16.63 6.65 10.44
CA VAL A 157 -15.51 5.70 10.58
C VAL A 157 -16.06 4.44 11.22
N THR A 158 -15.79 3.28 10.60
CA THR A 158 -16.12 2.00 11.23
C THR A 158 -15.07 1.61 12.27
N GLU A 159 -15.44 0.85 13.30
CA GLU A 159 -14.49 0.42 14.35
C GLU A 159 -13.32 -0.41 13.79
N GLY A 160 -13.50 -1.16 12.71
CA GLY A 160 -12.43 -1.92 12.03
C GLY A 160 -11.90 -3.08 12.85
N ARG A 161 -12.78 -4.02 13.23
CA ARG A 161 -12.39 -5.25 13.96
C ARG A 161 -11.58 -6.19 13.07
N PRO A 162 -10.63 -6.95 13.63
CA PRO A 162 -10.33 -7.12 15.07
C PRO A 162 -9.36 -6.09 15.68
N TYR A 163 -8.83 -5.13 14.91
CA TYR A 163 -7.73 -4.27 15.35
C TYR A 163 -8.14 -2.92 15.96
N ASN A 164 -9.42 -2.53 15.87
CA ASN A 164 -9.91 -1.20 16.29
C ASN A 164 -9.26 -0.03 15.54
N TYR A 165 -8.95 -0.21 14.28
CA TYR A 165 -8.33 0.83 13.45
C TYR A 165 -9.15 2.13 13.39
N GLY A 166 -10.48 2.07 13.60
CA GLY A 166 -11.34 3.26 13.62
C GLY A 166 -10.95 4.27 14.68
N GLU A 167 -10.64 3.81 15.90
CA GLU A 167 -10.17 4.69 16.99
C GLU A 167 -8.81 5.31 16.66
N GLU A 168 -7.90 4.53 16.06
CA GLU A 168 -6.57 5.04 15.64
C GLU A 168 -6.71 6.12 14.57
N VAL A 169 -7.59 5.92 13.58
CA VAL A 169 -7.89 6.91 12.52
C VAL A 169 -8.42 8.20 13.14
N ILE A 170 -9.40 8.09 14.04
CA ILE A 170 -10.02 9.26 14.70
C ILE A 170 -8.99 10.05 15.52
N ASN A 171 -8.19 9.35 16.32
CA ASN A 171 -7.15 9.99 17.13
C ASN A 171 -6.12 10.69 16.23
N TYR A 172 -5.64 10.02 15.19
CA TYR A 172 -4.71 10.60 14.23
C TYR A 172 -5.27 11.87 13.56
N LEU A 173 -6.52 11.81 13.09
CA LEU A 173 -7.16 12.96 12.45
C LEU A 173 -7.32 14.16 13.43
N LYS A 174 -7.76 13.91 14.65
CA LYS A 174 -7.93 14.95 15.68
C LYS A 174 -6.59 15.56 16.10
N GLU A 175 -5.57 14.76 16.32
CA GLU A 175 -4.20 15.23 16.66
C GLU A 175 -3.60 16.09 15.55
N ASN A 176 -3.99 15.87 14.28
CA ASN A 176 -3.53 16.65 13.14
C ASN A 176 -4.50 17.78 12.73
N GLY A 177 -5.46 18.11 13.60
CA GLY A 177 -6.26 19.33 13.49
C GLY A 177 -7.51 19.21 12.61
N ALA A 178 -8.08 18.03 12.43
CA ALA A 178 -9.36 17.87 11.74
C ALA A 178 -10.49 18.59 12.48
N LYS A 179 -11.28 19.40 11.74
CA LYS A 179 -12.39 20.20 12.28
C LYS A 179 -13.78 19.75 11.79
N PHE A 180 -13.82 18.76 10.89
CA PHE A 180 -15.06 18.17 10.41
C PHE A 180 -15.66 17.21 11.44
N GLU A 181 -16.96 16.92 11.30
CA GLU A 181 -17.67 15.98 12.17
C GLU A 181 -17.17 14.54 11.95
N ILE A 182 -16.89 13.80 13.03
CA ILE A 182 -16.46 12.40 12.96
C ILE A 182 -17.40 11.56 13.84
N GLU A 183 -18.03 10.56 13.23
CA GLU A 183 -18.88 9.56 13.88
C GLU A 183 -18.22 8.17 13.80
N LEU A 184 -17.99 7.53 14.96
CA LEU A 184 -17.55 6.14 15.03
C LEU A 184 -18.77 5.22 15.07
N ILE A 185 -18.78 4.21 14.21
CA ILE A 185 -19.83 3.19 14.19
C ILE A 185 -19.23 1.78 14.30
N CYS A 186 -19.99 0.80 14.80
CA CYS A 186 -19.59 -0.59 14.70
C CYS A 186 -19.70 -1.09 13.25
N ASP A 187 -18.85 -2.07 12.87
CA ASP A 187 -18.79 -2.61 11.50
C ASP A 187 -20.15 -3.13 11.01
N THR A 188 -20.98 -3.66 11.92
CA THR A 188 -22.33 -4.16 11.59
C THR A 188 -23.37 -3.07 11.36
N ALA A 189 -23.10 -1.82 11.74
CA ALA A 189 -24.00 -0.68 11.55
C ALA A 189 -23.92 -0.02 10.16
N VAL A 190 -23.00 -0.48 9.30
CA VAL A 190 -22.77 0.12 7.98
C VAL A 190 -24.03 0.18 7.14
N ALA A 191 -24.83 -0.90 7.08
CA ALA A 191 -26.08 -0.92 6.30
C ALA A 191 -27.12 0.08 6.83
N TYR A 192 -27.15 0.33 8.15
CA TYR A 192 -28.05 1.32 8.75
C TYR A 192 -27.66 2.74 8.33
N LYS A 193 -26.36 3.03 8.29
CA LYS A 193 -25.81 4.36 7.98
C LYS A 193 -25.66 4.66 6.49
N MET A 194 -25.62 3.65 5.62
CA MET A 194 -25.28 3.81 4.20
C MET A 194 -26.17 4.81 3.44
N LYS A 195 -27.42 4.99 3.87
CA LYS A 195 -28.33 5.99 3.27
C LYS A 195 -27.89 7.45 3.44
N GLU A 196 -27.05 7.72 4.46
CA GLU A 196 -26.52 9.06 4.74
C GLU A 196 -25.22 9.31 3.97
N VAL A 197 -24.62 8.27 3.35
CA VAL A 197 -23.28 8.29 2.76
C VAL A 197 -23.33 8.71 1.30
N ASP A 198 -22.56 9.71 0.91
CA ASP A 198 -22.39 10.13 -0.48
C ASP A 198 -21.41 9.26 -1.24
N PHE A 199 -20.31 8.86 -0.58
CA PHE A 199 -19.36 7.86 -1.10
C PHE A 199 -18.56 7.19 0.01
N VAL A 200 -18.06 6.00 -0.29
CA VAL A 200 -17.08 5.29 0.54
C VAL A 200 -15.69 5.61 0.05
N LEU A 201 -14.78 6.02 0.94
CA LEU A 201 -13.37 6.26 0.65
C LEU A 201 -12.51 5.34 1.50
N ILE A 202 -11.83 4.39 0.88
CA ILE A 202 -10.99 3.39 1.54
C ILE A 202 -9.57 3.36 0.97
N GLY A 203 -8.65 2.85 1.77
CA GLY A 203 -7.31 2.51 1.29
C GLY A 203 -7.26 1.14 0.63
N SER A 204 -6.06 0.73 0.23
CA SER A 204 -5.77 -0.63 -0.22
C SER A 204 -4.44 -1.11 0.35
N GLN A 205 -4.34 -2.39 0.67
CA GLN A 205 -3.06 -3.05 0.95
C GLN A 205 -2.41 -3.52 -0.35
N VAL A 206 -3.21 -4.00 -1.29
CA VAL A 206 -2.78 -4.40 -2.64
C VAL A 206 -3.90 -4.09 -3.63
N LEU A 207 -3.55 -3.44 -4.73
CA LEU A 207 -4.39 -3.33 -5.91
C LEU A 207 -3.94 -4.40 -6.92
N VAL A 208 -4.84 -5.31 -7.25
CA VAL A 208 -4.51 -6.44 -8.13
C VAL A 208 -4.79 -6.13 -9.60
N LYS A 209 -4.20 -6.90 -10.50
CA LYS A 209 -4.26 -6.68 -11.96
C LYS A 209 -5.66 -6.57 -12.53
N THR A 210 -6.65 -7.24 -11.92
CA THR A 210 -8.06 -7.13 -12.34
C THR A 210 -8.69 -5.77 -12.02
N GLY A 211 -8.02 -4.95 -11.23
CA GLY A 211 -8.58 -3.71 -10.68
C GLY A 211 -9.35 -3.90 -9.37
N GLY A 212 -9.36 -5.12 -8.83
CA GLY A 212 -9.87 -5.38 -7.47
C GLY A 212 -8.87 -4.96 -6.40
N SER A 213 -9.34 -4.82 -5.18
CA SER A 213 -8.57 -4.36 -4.01
C SER A 213 -8.56 -5.40 -2.91
N VAL A 214 -7.39 -5.65 -2.33
CA VAL A 214 -7.24 -6.38 -1.08
C VAL A 214 -7.03 -5.37 0.05
N ASN A 215 -7.88 -5.44 1.07
CA ASN A 215 -7.81 -4.50 2.19
C ASN A 215 -8.23 -5.19 3.50
N SER A 216 -8.27 -4.45 4.61
CA SER A 216 -8.72 -4.94 5.90
C SER A 216 -10.09 -5.62 5.79
N VAL A 217 -10.25 -6.75 6.48
CA VAL A 217 -11.51 -7.50 6.50
C VAL A 217 -12.70 -6.60 6.90
N GLY A 218 -13.79 -6.70 6.17
CA GLY A 218 -14.96 -5.81 6.27
C GLY A 218 -15.11 -4.88 5.07
N THR A 219 -14.03 -4.67 4.32
CA THR A 219 -14.05 -3.82 3.11
C THR A 219 -15.02 -4.38 2.06
N TYR A 220 -14.97 -5.68 1.80
CA TYR A 220 -15.87 -6.32 0.85
C TYR A 220 -17.35 -6.23 1.30
N ASN A 221 -17.63 -6.43 2.60
CA ASN A 221 -18.98 -6.26 3.15
C ASN A 221 -19.49 -4.83 2.91
N ILE A 222 -18.66 -3.82 3.15
CA ILE A 222 -18.99 -2.41 2.91
C ILE A 222 -19.28 -2.18 1.42
N ALA A 223 -18.47 -2.74 0.52
CA ALA A 223 -18.66 -2.60 -0.92
C ALA A 223 -19.95 -3.24 -1.42
N ILE A 224 -20.34 -4.42 -0.89
CA ILE A 224 -21.63 -5.07 -1.18
C ILE A 224 -22.80 -4.16 -0.74
N ILE A 225 -22.73 -3.63 0.48
CA ILE A 225 -23.75 -2.73 1.02
C ILE A 225 -23.83 -1.45 0.18
N ALA A 226 -22.68 -0.83 -0.10
CA ALA A 226 -22.60 0.39 -0.93
C ALA A 226 -23.24 0.18 -2.31
N LYS A 227 -22.93 -0.95 -2.96
CA LYS A 227 -23.55 -1.31 -4.26
C LYS A 227 -25.06 -1.45 -4.16
N HIS A 228 -25.59 -2.06 -3.09
CA HIS A 228 -27.03 -2.18 -2.87
C HIS A 228 -27.72 -0.80 -2.75
N PHE A 229 -27.05 0.17 -2.12
CA PHE A 229 -27.57 1.52 -1.95
C PHE A 229 -27.19 2.47 -3.11
N ASN A 230 -26.47 2.00 -4.14
CA ASN A 230 -25.92 2.80 -5.24
C ASN A 230 -24.95 3.91 -4.76
N VAL A 231 -24.21 3.67 -3.66
CA VAL A 231 -23.18 4.54 -3.14
C VAL A 231 -21.84 4.17 -3.78
N PRO A 232 -21.11 5.10 -4.43
CA PRO A 232 -19.85 4.80 -5.07
C PRO A 232 -18.77 4.46 -4.04
N VAL A 233 -17.91 3.50 -4.37
CA VAL A 233 -16.74 3.10 -3.59
C VAL A 233 -15.48 3.58 -4.30
N TYR A 234 -14.70 4.39 -3.63
CA TYR A 234 -13.43 4.94 -4.10
C TYR A 234 -12.27 4.34 -3.33
N VAL A 235 -11.24 3.92 -4.04
CA VAL A 235 -10.02 3.32 -3.47
C VAL A 235 -8.86 4.28 -3.67
N ALA A 236 -8.20 4.69 -2.59
CA ALA A 236 -6.98 5.49 -2.61
C ALA A 236 -5.76 4.60 -2.36
N VAL A 237 -4.84 4.53 -3.34
CA VAL A 237 -3.75 3.56 -3.31
C VAL A 237 -2.51 4.06 -4.04
N GLU A 238 -1.35 3.92 -3.40
CA GLU A 238 -0.06 4.22 -3.97
C GLU A 238 0.36 3.14 -5.00
N CYS A 239 1.04 3.55 -6.09
CA CYS A 239 1.42 2.65 -7.19
C CYS A 239 2.32 1.48 -6.75
N PHE A 240 3.09 1.62 -5.68
CA PHE A 240 3.92 0.54 -5.15
C PHE A 240 3.15 -0.58 -4.44
N LYS A 241 1.84 -0.43 -4.29
CA LYS A 241 0.92 -1.48 -3.83
C LYS A 241 0.22 -2.22 -4.98
N PHE A 242 0.58 -1.91 -6.22
CA PHE A 242 0.05 -2.63 -7.37
C PHE A 242 0.75 -3.99 -7.49
N SER A 243 -0.03 -5.00 -7.82
CA SER A 243 0.45 -6.39 -7.94
C SER A 243 -0.05 -7.03 -9.24
N ASP A 244 0.80 -7.83 -9.86
CA ASP A 244 0.44 -8.68 -11.01
C ASP A 244 -0.39 -9.92 -10.59
N SER A 245 -0.72 -10.04 -9.31
CA SER A 245 -1.55 -11.13 -8.76
C SER A 245 -2.97 -11.09 -9.34
N TYR A 246 -3.58 -12.25 -9.45
CA TYR A 246 -4.89 -12.44 -10.07
C TYR A 246 -5.82 -13.28 -9.18
N PRO A 247 -6.22 -12.79 -7.98
CA PRO A 247 -7.18 -13.52 -7.15
C PRO A 247 -8.54 -13.58 -7.84
N ILE A 248 -9.18 -14.73 -7.78
CA ILE A 248 -10.52 -14.98 -8.31
C ILE A 248 -11.53 -15.02 -7.17
N GLU A 249 -11.14 -15.59 -6.03
CA GLU A 249 -12.00 -15.80 -4.85
C GLU A 249 -11.33 -15.28 -3.57
N GLN A 250 -12.11 -15.22 -2.48
CA GLN A 250 -11.63 -14.74 -1.17
C GLN A 250 -10.50 -15.61 -0.61
N GLU A 251 -10.54 -16.91 -0.86
CA GLU A 251 -9.53 -17.88 -0.44
C GLU A 251 -8.17 -17.62 -1.09
N ASP A 252 -8.14 -17.15 -2.33
CA ASP A 252 -6.90 -16.88 -3.08
C ASP A 252 -6.04 -15.83 -2.39
N VAL A 253 -6.67 -14.86 -1.72
CA VAL A 253 -5.96 -13.82 -0.95
C VAL A 253 -5.14 -14.43 0.17
N ASN A 254 -5.69 -15.42 0.87
CA ASN A 254 -5.01 -16.06 2.00
C ASN A 254 -3.97 -17.09 1.55
N LEU A 255 -4.15 -17.72 0.38
CA LEU A 255 -3.25 -18.76 -0.13
C LEU A 255 -2.06 -18.20 -0.92
N THR A 256 -2.28 -17.13 -1.69
CA THR A 256 -1.28 -16.60 -2.63
C THR A 256 -0.53 -15.39 -2.12
N LEU A 257 -1.14 -14.59 -1.26
CA LEU A 257 -0.61 -13.30 -0.83
C LEU A 257 -0.13 -13.29 0.62
N ILE A 258 -0.66 -14.16 1.50
CA ILE A 258 -0.40 -14.12 2.95
C ILE A 258 0.05 -15.46 3.45
N ASP A 259 1.26 -15.53 3.98
CA ASP A 259 1.64 -16.64 4.87
C ASP A 259 1.05 -16.35 6.27
N ASN A 260 -0.19 -16.80 6.49
CA ASN A 260 -0.93 -16.55 7.73
C ASN A 260 -0.99 -17.80 8.63
N PRO A 261 -0.02 -17.98 9.52
CA PRO A 261 0.03 -19.15 10.40
C PRO A 261 -1.14 -19.21 11.40
N THR A 262 -1.81 -18.10 11.66
CA THR A 262 -2.91 -18.02 12.65
C THR A 262 -4.29 -18.35 12.07
N LYS A 263 -4.41 -18.50 10.76
CA LYS A 263 -5.69 -18.71 10.03
C LYS A 263 -6.77 -17.65 10.35
N LYS A 264 -6.37 -16.48 10.86
CA LYS A 264 -7.32 -15.38 11.09
C LYS A 264 -7.56 -14.68 9.78
N ILE A 265 -8.82 -14.35 9.48
CA ILE A 265 -9.17 -13.52 8.34
C ILE A 265 -8.81 -12.08 8.69
N LEU A 266 -7.75 -11.56 8.08
CA LEU A 266 -7.24 -10.20 8.30
C LEU A 266 -7.60 -9.27 7.15
N TYR A 267 -7.71 -9.82 5.96
CA TYR A 267 -7.97 -9.11 4.72
C TYR A 267 -9.07 -9.79 3.95
N ASP A 268 -9.79 -9.02 3.15
CA ASP A 268 -10.76 -9.51 2.17
C ASP A 268 -10.44 -8.93 0.78
N TYR A 269 -11.00 -9.56 -0.24
CA TYR A 269 -10.91 -9.15 -1.63
C TYR A 269 -12.18 -8.44 -2.07
N THR A 270 -12.07 -7.22 -2.54
CA THR A 270 -13.15 -6.46 -3.16
C THR A 270 -12.97 -6.50 -4.67
N PRO A 271 -13.84 -7.19 -5.41
CA PRO A 271 -13.73 -7.33 -6.86
C PRO A 271 -13.97 -5.99 -7.60
N PRO A 272 -13.43 -5.84 -8.83
CA PRO A 272 -13.43 -4.58 -9.56
C PRO A 272 -14.81 -3.99 -9.82
N GLU A 273 -15.84 -4.82 -10.00
CA GLU A 273 -17.23 -4.39 -10.21
C GLU A 273 -17.89 -3.75 -8.98
N MET A 274 -17.25 -3.78 -7.84
CA MET A 274 -17.66 -3.10 -6.60
C MET A 274 -16.95 -1.77 -6.39
N ILE A 275 -15.96 -1.44 -7.22
CA ILE A 275 -15.13 -0.25 -7.11
C ILE A 275 -15.49 0.72 -8.25
N SER A 276 -15.76 1.97 -7.91
CA SER A 276 -16.15 2.99 -8.89
C SER A 276 -14.94 3.71 -9.48
N LEU A 277 -14.01 4.15 -8.62
CA LEU A 277 -12.80 4.86 -9.03
C LEU A 277 -11.61 4.46 -8.15
N ILE A 278 -10.42 4.59 -8.71
CA ILE A 278 -9.13 4.40 -8.05
C ILE A 278 -8.36 5.71 -8.13
N PHE A 279 -7.98 6.25 -6.97
CA PHE A 279 -7.10 7.41 -6.83
C PHE A 279 -5.68 6.91 -6.59
N SER A 280 -4.79 7.15 -7.54
CA SER A 280 -3.38 6.78 -7.42
C SER A 280 -2.49 8.00 -7.69
N ASP A 281 -1.21 7.89 -7.35
CA ASP A 281 -0.17 8.85 -7.74
C ASP A 281 0.12 8.85 -9.25
N LEU A 282 -0.37 7.84 -9.96
CA LEU A 282 -0.30 7.78 -11.43
C LEU A 282 -1.40 8.64 -12.08
N SER A 283 -2.63 8.47 -11.65
CA SER A 283 -3.82 9.17 -12.15
C SER A 283 -5.06 8.76 -11.35
N VAL A 284 -6.23 9.27 -11.75
CA VAL A 284 -7.56 8.78 -11.36
C VAL A 284 -8.10 7.94 -12.50
N PHE A 285 -8.49 6.70 -12.23
CA PHE A 285 -8.94 5.76 -13.25
C PHE A 285 -9.99 4.78 -12.73
N THR A 286 -10.65 4.11 -13.65
CA THR A 286 -11.58 3.01 -13.34
C THR A 286 -10.80 1.71 -13.10
N PRO A 287 -11.37 0.72 -12.40
CA PRO A 287 -10.73 -0.57 -12.20
C PRO A 287 -10.28 -1.26 -13.49
N SER A 288 -11.01 -1.09 -14.58
CA SER A 288 -10.67 -1.66 -15.89
C SER A 288 -9.36 -1.16 -16.49
N ALA A 289 -8.88 0.02 -16.09
CA ALA A 289 -7.63 0.59 -16.58
C ALA A 289 -6.38 0.13 -15.80
N VAL A 290 -6.55 -0.59 -14.69
CA VAL A 290 -5.43 -1.01 -13.82
C VAL A 290 -4.43 -1.88 -14.57
N ALA A 291 -4.88 -2.80 -15.42
CA ALA A 291 -3.98 -3.63 -16.21
C ALA A 291 -3.07 -2.81 -17.13
N ASP A 292 -3.61 -1.76 -17.77
CA ASP A 292 -2.84 -0.87 -18.64
C ASP A 292 -1.83 -0.03 -17.84
N GLU A 293 -2.23 0.45 -16.65
CA GLU A 293 -1.34 1.19 -15.75
C GLU A 293 -0.22 0.29 -15.19
N LEU A 294 -0.50 -0.98 -14.89
CA LEU A 294 0.52 -1.97 -14.53
C LEU A 294 1.51 -2.21 -15.68
N ILE A 295 1.03 -2.34 -16.92
CA ILE A 295 1.91 -2.47 -18.09
C ILE A 295 2.84 -1.26 -18.19
N LYS A 296 2.34 -0.04 -18.02
CA LYS A 296 3.17 1.18 -18.02
C LYS A 296 4.17 1.21 -16.87
N LEU A 297 3.77 0.71 -15.69
CA LEU A 297 4.61 0.69 -14.50
C LEU A 297 5.73 -0.36 -14.60
N TYR A 298 5.42 -1.53 -15.17
CA TYR A 298 6.32 -2.67 -15.26
C TYR A 298 6.87 -2.91 -16.68
N GLY A 299 6.33 -2.30 -17.72
CA GLY A 299 6.68 -2.53 -19.14
C GLY A 299 7.47 -1.40 -19.80
N GLY A 300 7.83 -0.35 -19.05
CA GLY A 300 8.57 0.82 -19.56
C GLY A 300 10.06 0.59 -19.69
#